data_ef49965da95ea462d9788bb919247152
#
_entry.id   ef49965da95ea462d9788bb919247152
#
_cell.length_a   1.000
_cell.length_b   1.000
_cell.length_c   1.000
_cell.angle_alpha   90.00
_cell.angle_beta   90.00
_cell.angle_gamma   90.00
#
_symmetry.space_group_name_H-M   'P 1'
#
loop_
_entity.id
_entity.type
_entity.pdbx_description
1 polymer ?
#
loop_
_entity_poly.entity_id
_entity_poly.type
_entity_poly.pdbx_seq_one_letter_code
_entity_poly.pdbx_strand_id
1 'polypeptide(L)'
;MAKKILVIRLSSLGDVILTAPVYKNLKAHWPDASISLLVKPAFAGIAAGMPGVDEVIPFAGLADAIGRIRAARFTHLLDLHGNLRSFIIRRLAAVPCVSVYRKDALARRLFVHFRLPSPALERHNEERYLAALAAWGVPIRERWLSMGDFGGGRNSRPALPPARNALILQSAWLGDSLLTLPLARDVKAALPGCRVTVLTLPKSAPLFQDCPHVDEVILDDKRGIHGGPGGLWRLARALRARRFDLAVIPHRSLRSALLAWLAGAPRRIGFNSSAGRLLLTDAVPFTWLMHDLERNLSLLRRLQPELRLRPDESLYLAPDAAATAAVNARLAEDGVPPEGTVVGVHAGAAWATKRWPAERFAELCRRLRAAGMRVVLLGAASERTLCAGIARASGALDWTGRTDLMELKALMGRLALMITNDSGPMHLAAAAGVPTLALFGPTTRELGFFPYGARNRVVEHELACRPCSLHGTRVCPAGHFLCMRLITTDEVYAHALAMVKAPEGQA
;
A
#
# COMPACT_ATOMS: atom_id res chain seq x y z
N MET A 1 42.32 22.74 6.60
CA MET A 1 41.36 22.86 7.71
C MET A 1 40.29 21.80 7.52
N ALA A 2 39.93 21.06 8.57
CA ALA A 2 38.86 20.09 8.55
C ALA A 2 37.52 20.79 8.24
N LYS A 3 36.69 20.21 7.37
CA LYS A 3 35.40 20.79 6.97
C LYS A 3 34.36 20.58 8.07
N LYS A 4 33.66 21.64 8.45
CA LYS A 4 32.49 21.59 9.35
C LYS A 4 31.22 21.73 8.50
N ILE A 5 30.43 20.69 8.42
CA ILE A 5 29.28 20.60 7.52
C ILE A 5 27.99 20.58 8.37
N LEU A 6 27.09 21.52 8.13
CA LEU A 6 25.74 21.50 8.66
C LEU A 6 24.78 20.91 7.62
N VAL A 7 23.99 19.94 8.01
CA VAL A 7 22.87 19.44 7.22
C VAL A 7 21.56 19.82 7.90
N ILE A 8 20.62 20.39 7.15
CA ILE A 8 19.30 20.78 7.66
C ILE A 8 18.25 19.81 7.16
N ARG A 9 17.64 19.03 8.08
CA ARG A 9 16.45 18.22 7.80
C ARG A 9 15.55 18.15 9.04
N LEU A 10 14.62 19.10 9.15
CA LEU A 10 13.79 19.28 10.35
C LEU A 10 12.71 18.20 10.54
N SER A 11 12.16 17.68 9.48
CA SER A 11 11.06 16.68 9.44
C SER A 11 10.87 16.12 8.01
N SER A 12 10.15 15.04 7.74
CA SER A 12 9.54 14.07 8.64
C SER A 12 10.54 12.99 9.06
N LEU A 13 10.13 12.03 9.94
CA LEU A 13 11.03 10.94 10.38
C LEU A 13 11.64 10.18 9.20
N GLY A 14 10.80 9.77 8.24
CA GLY A 14 11.27 9.05 7.07
C GLY A 14 12.24 9.85 6.21
N ASP A 15 11.98 11.14 6.04
CA ASP A 15 12.89 12.00 5.29
C ASP A 15 14.24 12.20 6.00
N VAL A 16 14.26 12.24 7.35
CA VAL A 16 15.50 12.30 8.14
C VAL A 16 16.32 11.02 7.88
N ILE A 17 15.70 9.85 7.94
CA ILE A 17 16.39 8.57 7.67
C ILE A 17 16.91 8.49 6.22
N LEU A 18 16.13 8.98 5.25
CA LEU A 18 16.51 9.00 3.83
C LEU A 18 17.72 9.91 3.53
N THR A 19 18.21 10.70 4.48
CA THR A 19 19.43 11.48 4.31
C THR A 19 20.72 10.72 4.63
N ALA A 20 20.66 9.51 5.21
CA ALA A 20 21.87 8.77 5.62
C ALA A 20 22.88 8.50 4.49
N PRO A 21 22.50 8.17 3.23
CA PRO A 21 23.47 8.04 2.15
C PRO A 21 24.26 9.33 1.89
N VAL A 22 23.68 10.49 2.20
CA VAL A 22 24.36 11.78 2.05
C VAL A 22 25.58 11.86 2.97
N TYR A 23 25.43 11.49 4.25
CA TYR A 23 26.52 11.54 5.24
C TYR A 23 27.63 10.57 4.89
N LYS A 24 27.30 9.36 4.40
CA LYS A 24 28.28 8.38 3.94
C LYS A 24 29.14 8.91 2.78
N ASN A 25 28.50 9.49 1.77
CA ASN A 25 29.22 10.07 0.64
C ASN A 25 30.09 11.26 1.06
N LEU A 26 29.59 12.09 1.98
CA LEU A 26 30.38 13.19 2.54
C LEU A 26 31.63 12.67 3.30
N LYS A 27 31.46 11.65 4.16
CA LYS A 27 32.57 11.04 4.91
C LYS A 27 33.53 10.28 3.99
N ALA A 28 33.03 9.61 2.94
CA ALA A 28 33.87 8.93 1.94
C ALA A 28 34.71 9.92 1.11
N HIS A 29 34.21 11.13 0.89
CA HIS A 29 34.91 12.17 0.14
C HIS A 29 35.79 13.05 1.02
N TRP A 30 35.35 13.35 2.23
CA TRP A 30 36.05 14.11 3.26
C TRP A 30 36.05 13.35 4.59
N PRO A 31 37.00 12.41 4.80
CA PRO A 31 37.03 11.55 5.99
C PRO A 31 37.06 12.33 7.31
N ASP A 32 37.80 13.45 7.31
CA ASP A 32 37.99 14.31 8.50
C ASP A 32 36.91 15.38 8.69
N ALA A 33 35.87 15.38 7.84
CA ALA A 33 34.76 16.32 7.97
C ALA A 33 33.91 16.03 9.20
N SER A 34 33.59 17.09 10.00
CA SER A 34 32.59 17.00 11.07
C SER A 34 31.21 17.35 10.50
N ILE A 35 30.24 16.43 10.65
CA ILE A 35 28.88 16.58 10.13
C ILE A 35 27.89 16.74 11.28
N SER A 36 27.25 17.91 11.36
CA SER A 36 26.17 18.19 12.31
C SER A 36 24.82 18.19 11.60
N LEU A 37 23.80 17.56 12.20
CA LEU A 37 22.44 17.49 11.68
C LEU A 37 21.49 18.36 12.51
N LEU A 38 20.88 19.38 11.90
CA LEU A 38 19.82 20.17 12.48
C LEU A 38 18.47 19.48 12.25
N VAL A 39 17.81 19.07 13.33
CA VAL A 39 16.58 18.26 13.28
C VAL A 39 15.63 18.64 14.43
N LYS A 40 14.31 18.38 14.28
CA LYS A 40 13.37 18.57 15.40
C LYS A 40 13.71 17.65 16.58
N PRO A 41 13.49 18.09 17.84
CA PRO A 41 13.81 17.31 19.05
C PRO A 41 13.22 15.89 19.03
N ALA A 42 12.00 15.71 18.49
CA ALA A 42 11.34 14.42 18.39
C ALA A 42 12.10 13.36 17.56
N PHE A 43 13.08 13.77 16.75
CA PHE A 43 13.87 12.89 15.88
C PHE A 43 15.34 12.85 16.26
N ALA A 44 15.75 13.57 17.29
CA ALA A 44 17.16 13.70 17.69
C ALA A 44 17.79 12.34 18.07
N GLY A 45 17.05 11.47 18.77
CA GLY A 45 17.54 10.16 19.18
C GLY A 45 17.84 9.23 18.00
N ILE A 46 17.04 9.31 16.92
CA ILE A 46 17.31 8.54 15.70
C ILE A 46 18.46 9.15 14.91
N ALA A 47 18.49 10.48 14.83
CA ALA A 47 19.54 11.21 14.13
C ALA A 47 20.93 10.95 14.72
N ALA A 48 21.05 10.82 16.06
CA ALA A 48 22.31 10.50 16.74
C ALA A 48 22.84 9.10 16.42
N GLY A 49 21.98 8.14 16.02
CA GLY A 49 22.40 6.82 15.58
C GLY A 49 22.70 6.71 14.08
N MET A 50 22.64 7.81 13.33
CA MET A 50 22.85 7.76 11.88
C MET A 50 24.35 7.74 11.53
N PRO A 51 24.77 6.83 10.61
CA PRO A 51 26.16 6.71 10.24
C PRO A 51 26.67 7.97 9.55
N GLY A 52 27.79 8.48 10.03
CA GLY A 52 28.44 9.67 9.50
C GLY A 52 27.89 10.99 10.04
N VAL A 53 26.92 10.98 10.94
CA VAL A 53 26.51 12.15 11.75
C VAL A 53 27.36 12.16 13.01
N ASP A 54 28.12 13.23 13.22
CA ASP A 54 29.00 13.38 14.38
C ASP A 54 28.27 14.13 15.51
N GLU A 55 27.35 15.03 15.15
CA GLU A 55 26.61 15.87 16.12
C GLU A 55 25.16 16.05 15.68
N VAL A 56 24.26 16.08 16.65
CA VAL A 56 22.84 16.41 16.42
C VAL A 56 22.49 17.72 17.13
N ILE A 57 21.97 18.67 16.35
CA ILE A 57 21.51 19.97 16.85
C ILE A 57 19.97 19.95 16.89
N PRO A 58 19.36 19.88 18.08
CA PRO A 58 17.90 19.97 18.19
C PRO A 58 17.39 21.36 17.81
N PHE A 59 16.42 21.43 16.91
CA PHE A 59 15.80 22.69 16.49
C PHE A 59 14.79 23.17 17.53
N ALA A 60 15.19 24.11 18.38
CA ALA A 60 14.33 24.76 19.40
C ALA A 60 13.59 26.01 18.88
N GLY A 61 14.10 26.65 17.80
CA GLY A 61 13.53 27.83 17.18
C GLY A 61 14.49 28.45 16.18
N LEU A 62 14.02 29.44 15.41
CA LEU A 62 14.86 30.08 14.38
C LEU A 62 16.03 30.86 14.99
N ALA A 63 15.79 31.67 16.04
CA ALA A 63 16.83 32.49 16.68
C ALA A 63 17.91 31.61 17.33
N ASP A 64 17.53 30.59 18.09
CA ASP A 64 18.44 29.62 18.70
C ASP A 64 19.28 28.90 17.64
N ALA A 65 18.64 28.35 16.60
CA ALA A 65 19.36 27.66 15.54
C ALA A 65 20.37 28.57 14.83
N ILE A 66 19.99 29.78 14.48
CA ILE A 66 20.90 30.75 13.83
C ILE A 66 22.06 31.10 14.73
N GLY A 67 21.82 31.33 16.02
CA GLY A 67 22.86 31.64 17.01
C GLY A 67 23.88 30.53 17.15
N ARG A 68 23.42 29.27 17.31
CA ARG A 68 24.29 28.08 17.38
C ARG A 68 25.08 27.87 16.10
N ILE A 69 24.45 28.01 14.93
CA ILE A 69 25.13 27.81 13.63
C ILE A 69 26.25 28.84 13.44
N ARG A 70 26.01 30.12 13.79
CA ARG A 70 27.03 31.18 13.73
C ARG A 70 28.19 30.92 14.69
N ALA A 71 27.90 30.52 15.93
CA ALA A 71 28.90 30.20 16.95
C ALA A 71 29.78 29.02 16.55
N ALA A 72 29.21 27.97 15.90
CA ALA A 72 29.92 26.77 15.45
C ALA A 72 30.82 27.01 14.25
N ARG A 73 30.69 28.14 13.52
CA ARG A 73 31.48 28.50 12.32
C ARG A 73 31.54 27.41 11.27
N PHE A 74 30.37 26.91 10.83
CA PHE A 74 30.28 25.93 9.76
C PHE A 74 30.87 26.46 8.45
N THR A 75 31.62 25.61 7.73
CA THR A 75 32.19 25.93 6.41
C THR A 75 31.23 25.62 5.27
N HIS A 76 30.35 24.60 5.45
CA HIS A 76 29.43 24.13 4.46
C HIS A 76 28.03 23.95 5.07
N LEU A 77 26.99 24.27 4.32
CA LEU A 77 25.59 24.08 4.70
C LEU A 77 24.84 23.37 3.58
N LEU A 78 24.24 22.23 3.89
CA LEU A 78 23.41 21.43 2.98
C LEU A 78 21.94 21.51 3.45
N ASP A 79 21.11 22.25 2.71
CA ASP A 79 19.68 22.33 2.98
C ASP A 79 18.89 21.23 2.25
N LEU A 80 18.56 20.14 2.95
CA LEU A 80 17.74 19.05 2.47
C LEU A 80 16.27 19.18 2.87
N HIS A 81 15.89 20.30 3.52
CA HIS A 81 14.52 20.57 3.93
C HIS A 81 13.78 21.47 2.94
N GLY A 82 14.44 22.50 2.42
CA GLY A 82 13.98 23.36 1.31
C GLY A 82 12.62 24.01 1.56
N ASN A 83 12.35 24.53 2.76
CA ASN A 83 11.16 25.30 3.09
C ASN A 83 11.52 26.72 3.59
N LEU A 84 10.51 27.54 3.91
CA LEU A 84 10.72 28.92 4.36
C LEU A 84 11.63 29.00 5.61
N ARG A 85 11.48 28.07 6.57
CA ARG A 85 12.31 28.05 7.79
C ARG A 85 13.78 27.77 7.46
N SER A 86 14.06 26.75 6.66
CA SER A 86 15.45 26.45 6.27
C SER A 86 16.03 27.53 5.34
N PHE A 87 15.18 28.19 4.54
CA PHE A 87 15.58 29.37 3.76
C PHE A 87 16.05 30.53 4.66
N ILE A 88 15.31 30.86 5.71
CA ILE A 88 15.68 31.91 6.68
C ILE A 88 17.00 31.52 7.39
N ILE A 89 17.12 30.28 7.85
CA ILE A 89 18.36 29.80 8.52
C ILE A 89 19.57 29.99 7.61
N ARG A 90 19.54 29.48 6.38
CA ARG A 90 20.69 29.55 5.47
C ARG A 90 21.04 30.99 5.06
N ARG A 91 20.06 31.89 4.99
CA ARG A 91 20.30 33.31 4.69
C ARG A 91 20.94 34.06 5.86
N LEU A 92 20.49 33.75 7.07
CA LEU A 92 20.94 34.48 8.26
C LEU A 92 22.13 33.81 8.98
N ALA A 93 22.38 32.52 8.76
CA ALA A 93 23.50 31.81 9.38
C ALA A 93 24.88 32.18 8.78
N ALA A 94 24.94 32.80 7.61
CA ALA A 94 26.15 33.29 6.94
C ALA A 94 27.23 32.20 6.72
N VAL A 95 26.81 30.99 6.33
CA VAL A 95 27.76 29.91 5.99
C VAL A 95 28.28 30.09 4.56
N PRO A 96 29.62 30.00 4.31
CA PRO A 96 30.21 30.36 3.02
C PRO A 96 29.75 29.47 1.86
N CYS A 97 29.72 28.15 2.05
CA CYS A 97 29.39 27.20 0.99
C CYS A 97 28.01 26.59 1.24
N VAL A 98 27.03 26.94 0.41
CA VAL A 98 25.65 26.48 0.59
C VAL A 98 25.21 25.63 -0.62
N SER A 99 24.66 24.45 -0.34
CA SER A 99 23.94 23.64 -1.33
C SER A 99 22.53 23.37 -0.87
N VAL A 100 21.60 23.29 -1.82
CA VAL A 100 20.17 23.13 -1.58
C VAL A 100 19.60 22.07 -2.51
N TYR A 101 18.84 21.14 -1.95
CA TYR A 101 18.14 20.19 -2.80
C TYR A 101 16.96 20.84 -3.53
N ARG A 102 16.72 20.41 -4.77
CA ARG A 102 15.64 20.93 -5.61
C ARG A 102 14.37 20.10 -5.46
N LYS A 103 13.25 20.75 -5.17
CA LYS A 103 11.94 20.10 -4.94
C LYS A 103 11.16 19.76 -6.22
N ASP A 104 11.63 20.04 -7.39
CA ASP A 104 10.90 19.88 -8.67
C ASP A 104 9.40 20.30 -8.61
N ALA A 105 9.12 21.33 -7.79
CA ALA A 105 7.75 21.78 -7.53
C ALA A 105 7.04 22.28 -8.79
N LEU A 106 7.80 22.90 -9.70
CA LEU A 106 7.30 23.37 -10.98
C LEU A 106 6.90 22.19 -11.88
N ALA A 107 7.78 21.19 -12.02
CA ALA A 107 7.50 19.99 -12.81
C ALA A 107 6.25 19.26 -12.27
N ARG A 108 6.11 19.19 -10.96
CA ARG A 108 4.91 18.61 -10.31
C ARG A 108 3.65 19.43 -10.59
N ARG A 109 3.71 20.77 -10.54
CA ARG A 109 2.59 21.65 -10.90
C ARG A 109 2.22 21.52 -12.36
N LEU A 110 3.20 21.51 -13.26
CA LEU A 110 2.99 21.32 -14.69
C LEU A 110 2.37 19.97 -15.01
N PHE A 111 2.82 18.90 -14.34
CA PHE A 111 2.21 17.59 -14.47
C PHE A 111 0.76 17.56 -13.96
N VAL A 112 0.48 18.16 -12.79
CA VAL A 112 -0.88 18.16 -12.21
C VAL A 112 -1.85 18.98 -13.05
N HIS A 113 -1.43 20.15 -13.55
CA HIS A 113 -2.32 21.06 -14.27
C HIS A 113 -2.34 20.82 -15.79
N PHE A 114 -1.22 20.43 -16.38
CA PHE A 114 -1.07 20.35 -17.85
C PHE A 114 -0.69 18.95 -18.33
N ARG A 115 -0.57 17.97 -17.42
CA ARG A 115 -0.18 16.57 -17.75
C ARG A 115 1.14 16.44 -18.50
N LEU A 116 2.02 17.44 -18.40
CA LEU A 116 3.33 17.39 -19.03
C LEU A 116 4.24 16.43 -18.26
N PRO A 117 4.65 15.29 -18.87
CA PRO A 117 5.57 14.37 -18.22
C PRO A 117 6.93 15.04 -18.03
N SER A 118 7.59 14.72 -16.91
CA SER A 118 8.95 15.21 -16.64
C SER A 118 9.75 14.09 -15.97
N PRO A 119 10.94 13.77 -16.50
CA PRO A 119 11.84 12.79 -15.87
C PRO A 119 12.21 13.16 -14.43
N ALA A 120 12.09 14.44 -14.07
CA ALA A 120 12.30 14.92 -12.72
C ALA A 120 11.28 14.33 -11.71
N LEU A 121 10.09 13.91 -12.16
CA LEU A 121 9.04 13.33 -11.29
C LEU A 121 9.29 11.86 -10.95
N GLU A 122 10.10 11.17 -11.75
CA GLU A 122 10.47 9.76 -11.54
C GLU A 122 11.56 9.60 -10.50
N ARG A 123 12.27 10.69 -10.17
CA ARG A 123 13.34 10.67 -9.17
C ARG A 123 12.78 10.52 -7.76
N HIS A 124 13.35 9.59 -7.01
CA HIS A 124 13.07 9.44 -5.58
C HIS A 124 13.69 10.57 -4.74
N ASN A 125 13.17 10.77 -3.53
CA ASN A 125 13.65 11.86 -2.65
C ASN A 125 15.14 11.73 -2.31
N GLU A 126 15.63 10.52 -2.07
CA GLU A 126 17.07 10.29 -1.81
C GLU A 126 17.95 10.63 -3.00
N GLU A 127 17.51 10.37 -4.24
CA GLU A 127 18.26 10.77 -5.43
C GLU A 127 18.37 12.29 -5.54
N ARG A 128 17.31 13.00 -5.14
CA ARG A 128 17.31 14.45 -5.06
C ARG A 128 18.22 14.96 -3.95
N TYR A 129 18.29 14.26 -2.80
CA TYR A 129 19.22 14.61 -1.72
C TYR A 129 20.65 14.38 -2.13
N LEU A 130 20.96 13.25 -2.79
CA LEU A 130 22.28 12.96 -3.30
C LEU A 130 22.69 13.92 -4.44
N ALA A 131 21.77 14.32 -5.30
CA ALA A 131 22.03 15.30 -6.35
C ALA A 131 22.50 16.66 -5.80
N ALA A 132 22.09 17.02 -4.58
CA ALA A 132 22.58 18.26 -3.96
C ALA A 132 24.08 18.23 -3.64
N LEU A 133 24.70 17.06 -3.56
CA LEU A 133 26.15 16.91 -3.36
C LEU A 133 26.97 17.31 -4.58
N ALA A 134 26.38 17.29 -5.77
CA ALA A 134 27.07 17.68 -7.02
C ALA A 134 27.60 19.12 -6.99
N ALA A 135 26.92 20.03 -6.26
CA ALA A 135 27.36 21.40 -6.10
C ALA A 135 28.73 21.53 -5.41
N TRP A 136 29.18 20.49 -4.71
CA TRP A 136 30.46 20.42 -4.01
C TRP A 136 31.44 19.42 -4.67
N GLY A 137 31.10 18.87 -5.83
CA GLY A 137 31.93 17.88 -6.51
C GLY A 137 32.03 16.54 -5.79
N VAL A 138 31.13 16.24 -4.84
CA VAL A 138 31.16 14.98 -4.09
C VAL A 138 30.59 13.85 -4.94
N PRO A 139 31.39 12.83 -5.27
CA PRO A 139 30.93 11.70 -6.08
C PRO A 139 29.96 10.82 -5.29
N ILE A 140 28.89 10.34 -5.95
CA ILE A 140 27.95 9.42 -5.34
C ILE A 140 28.48 8.00 -5.44
N ARG A 141 29.05 7.47 -4.35
CA ARG A 141 29.55 6.11 -4.21
C ARG A 141 28.54 5.18 -3.56
N GLU A 142 27.80 5.70 -2.58
CA GLU A 142 26.82 4.97 -1.80
C GLU A 142 25.42 5.52 -2.07
N ARG A 143 24.51 4.65 -2.50
CA ARG A 143 23.10 5.01 -2.76
C ARG A 143 22.13 4.37 -1.78
N TRP A 144 22.62 3.43 -0.93
CA TRP A 144 21.76 2.56 -0.14
C TRP A 144 22.11 2.61 1.34
N LEU A 145 21.06 2.45 2.17
CA LEU A 145 21.17 2.22 3.61
C LEU A 145 21.25 0.72 3.89
N SER A 146 22.23 0.28 4.68
CA SER A 146 22.28 -1.07 5.24
C SER A 146 22.20 -1.02 6.77
N MET A 147 21.69 -2.09 7.41
CA MET A 147 21.65 -2.18 8.88
C MET A 147 23.05 -2.24 9.51
N GLY A 148 24.07 -2.74 8.78
CA GLY A 148 25.44 -2.70 9.22
C GLY A 148 26.00 -1.29 9.40
N ASP A 149 25.32 -0.29 8.86
CA ASP A 149 25.71 1.12 8.97
C ASP A 149 25.42 1.72 10.33
N PHE A 150 24.46 1.13 11.08
CA PHE A 150 24.05 1.62 12.41
C PHE A 150 24.67 0.80 13.56
N GLY A 151 25.61 -0.08 13.28
CA GLY A 151 26.23 -0.96 14.27
C GLY A 151 27.56 -1.56 13.82
N GLY A 152 28.46 -0.78 13.23
CA GLY A 152 29.91 -1.05 13.08
C GLY A 152 30.30 -2.49 12.66
N GLY A 153 29.86 -2.98 11.49
CA GLY A 153 30.26 -4.30 11.01
C GLY A 153 30.33 -4.38 9.47
N ARG A 154 31.49 -4.75 8.95
CA ARG A 154 31.77 -4.87 7.50
C ARG A 154 31.08 -6.06 6.86
N ASN A 155 30.68 -5.88 5.60
CA ASN A 155 30.07 -6.83 4.68
C ASN A 155 30.85 -8.15 4.52
N SER A 156 30.32 -9.21 5.05
CA SER A 156 30.11 -10.49 4.38
C SER A 156 28.75 -10.98 4.85
N ARG A 157 27.76 -11.07 3.93
CA ARG A 157 26.46 -11.66 4.29
C ARG A 157 26.74 -13.11 4.64
N PRO A 158 26.71 -13.52 5.93
CA PRO A 158 26.65 -14.93 6.22
C PRO A 158 25.35 -15.45 5.62
N ALA A 159 25.34 -16.67 5.11
CA ALA A 159 24.12 -17.37 4.78
C ALA A 159 23.26 -17.32 6.05
N LEU A 160 22.19 -16.53 6.01
CA LEU A 160 21.30 -16.45 7.16
C LEU A 160 20.67 -17.84 7.35
N PRO A 161 20.60 -18.34 8.56
CA PRO A 161 19.89 -19.59 8.84
C PRO A 161 18.47 -19.50 8.29
N PRO A 162 17.82 -20.62 7.97
CA PRO A 162 16.44 -20.63 7.50
C PRO A 162 15.58 -19.86 8.51
N ALA A 163 14.81 -18.90 8.02
CA ALA A 163 14.00 -18.04 8.87
C ALA A 163 12.96 -18.88 9.61
N ARG A 164 12.91 -18.74 10.94
CA ARG A 164 11.95 -19.42 11.83
C ARG A 164 10.78 -18.52 12.20
N ASN A 165 10.93 -17.22 12.04
CA ASN A 165 9.94 -16.24 12.45
C ASN A 165 9.84 -15.13 11.38
N ALA A 166 8.78 -15.13 10.59
CA ALA A 166 8.54 -14.22 9.49
C ALA A 166 7.45 -13.20 9.82
N LEU A 167 7.66 -11.95 9.44
CA LEU A 167 6.69 -10.86 9.53
C LEU A 167 6.27 -10.43 8.13
N ILE A 168 4.97 -10.47 7.84
CA ILE A 168 4.38 -9.89 6.63
C ILE A 168 3.74 -8.55 7.00
N LEU A 169 4.11 -7.46 6.32
CA LEU A 169 3.59 -6.12 6.62
C LEU A 169 2.64 -5.66 5.50
N GLN A 170 1.33 -5.77 5.78
CA GLN A 170 0.28 -5.31 4.87
C GLN A 170 -0.74 -4.42 5.59
N SER A 171 -0.48 -3.13 5.64
CA SER A 171 -1.34 -2.13 6.28
C SER A 171 -1.98 -1.17 5.27
N ALA A 172 -2.44 -1.71 4.13
CA ALA A 172 -3.12 -0.99 3.07
C ALA A 172 -4.66 -1.23 3.12
N TRP A 173 -5.34 -1.14 1.97
CA TRP A 173 -6.78 -1.35 1.85
C TRP A 173 -7.14 -2.83 1.96
N LEU A 174 -8.45 -3.11 2.15
CA LEU A 174 -8.98 -4.47 2.27
C LEU A 174 -8.63 -5.35 1.06
N GLY A 175 -8.73 -4.80 -0.16
CA GLY A 175 -8.34 -5.50 -1.39
C GLY A 175 -6.88 -5.92 -1.41
N ASP A 176 -5.95 -5.01 -1.06
CA ASP A 176 -4.52 -5.34 -0.97
C ASP A 176 -4.25 -6.42 0.10
N SER A 177 -5.01 -6.40 1.20
CA SER A 177 -4.91 -7.40 2.26
C SER A 177 -5.34 -8.78 1.77
N LEU A 178 -6.43 -8.87 0.99
CA LEU A 178 -6.89 -10.10 0.37
C LEU A 178 -5.84 -10.66 -0.61
N LEU A 179 -5.27 -9.81 -1.46
CA LEU A 179 -4.23 -10.20 -2.41
C LEU A 179 -2.89 -10.58 -1.75
N THR A 180 -2.79 -10.46 -0.42
CA THR A 180 -1.62 -10.87 0.38
C THR A 180 -1.81 -12.24 1.05
N LEU A 181 -3.03 -12.79 1.10
CA LEU A 181 -3.30 -14.11 1.71
C LEU A 181 -2.44 -15.24 1.09
N PRO A 182 -2.31 -15.37 -0.25
CA PRO A 182 -1.45 -16.38 -0.85
C PRO A 182 0.02 -16.23 -0.47
N LEU A 183 0.47 -15.00 -0.18
CA LEU A 183 1.84 -14.77 0.25
C LEU A 183 2.14 -15.46 1.60
N ALA A 184 1.20 -15.46 2.56
CA ALA A 184 1.35 -16.16 3.82
C ALA A 184 1.45 -17.68 3.62
N ARG A 185 0.61 -18.26 2.75
CA ARG A 185 0.66 -19.67 2.34
C ARG A 185 2.04 -20.03 1.76
N ASP A 186 2.49 -19.25 0.80
CA ASP A 186 3.71 -19.55 0.07
C ASP A 186 4.97 -19.29 0.92
N VAL A 187 4.92 -18.39 1.93
CA VAL A 187 5.97 -18.27 2.96
C VAL A 187 6.06 -19.56 3.78
N LYS A 188 4.93 -20.14 4.20
CA LYS A 188 4.91 -21.42 4.92
C LYS A 188 5.46 -22.57 4.07
N ALA A 189 5.11 -22.59 2.76
CA ALA A 189 5.61 -23.60 1.84
C ALA A 189 7.13 -23.47 1.58
N ALA A 190 7.62 -22.24 1.45
CA ALA A 190 9.05 -21.96 1.23
C ALA A 190 9.91 -22.18 2.48
N LEU A 191 9.32 -22.02 3.67
CA LEU A 191 10.00 -22.07 4.96
C LEU A 191 9.24 -22.99 5.92
N PRO A 192 9.32 -24.33 5.77
CA PRO A 192 8.64 -25.27 6.65
C PRO A 192 9.02 -25.04 8.12
N GLY A 193 8.00 -25.03 9.01
CA GLY A 193 8.17 -24.74 10.43
C GLY A 193 8.35 -23.25 10.78
N CYS A 194 8.34 -22.35 9.80
CA CYS A 194 8.38 -20.92 10.06
C CYS A 194 7.06 -20.42 10.66
N ARG A 195 7.14 -19.67 11.75
CA ARG A 195 6.01 -18.93 12.31
C ARG A 195 5.76 -17.67 11.47
N VAL A 196 4.54 -17.49 10.98
CA VAL A 196 4.14 -16.35 10.15
C VAL A 196 3.26 -15.41 10.96
N THR A 197 3.75 -14.20 11.17
CA THR A 197 3.01 -13.09 11.79
C THR A 197 2.61 -12.08 10.72
N VAL A 198 1.37 -11.61 10.73
CA VAL A 198 0.89 -10.56 9.81
C VAL A 198 0.62 -9.28 10.59
N LEU A 199 1.24 -8.18 10.17
CA LEU A 199 0.92 -6.83 10.63
C LEU A 199 -0.07 -6.18 9.67
N THR A 200 -1.29 -5.89 10.13
CA THR A 200 -2.36 -5.36 9.28
C THR A 200 -3.22 -4.30 9.99
N LEU A 201 -4.12 -3.66 9.24
CA LEU A 201 -5.08 -2.71 9.83
C LEU A 201 -6.15 -3.45 10.65
N PRO A 202 -6.73 -2.83 11.70
CA PRO A 202 -7.80 -3.46 12.50
C PRO A 202 -8.95 -4.01 11.65
N LYS A 203 -9.39 -3.25 10.64
CA LYS A 203 -10.51 -3.65 9.76
C LYS A 203 -10.19 -4.81 8.82
N SER A 204 -8.92 -5.13 8.58
CA SER A 204 -8.49 -6.24 7.73
C SER A 204 -8.04 -7.46 8.54
N ALA A 205 -7.92 -7.33 9.86
CA ALA A 205 -7.46 -8.40 10.74
C ALA A 205 -8.28 -9.70 10.63
N PRO A 206 -9.63 -9.65 10.56
CA PRO A 206 -10.43 -10.87 10.43
C PRO A 206 -10.10 -11.74 9.21
N LEU A 207 -9.54 -11.15 8.14
CA LEU A 207 -9.09 -11.92 6.97
C LEU A 207 -7.94 -12.87 7.28
N PHE A 208 -7.11 -12.52 8.26
CA PHE A 208 -5.88 -13.24 8.60
C PHE A 208 -6.04 -14.11 9.85
N GLN A 209 -7.00 -13.79 10.72
CA GLN A 209 -7.19 -14.50 11.99
C GLN A 209 -7.58 -15.98 11.79
N ASP A 210 -8.40 -16.26 10.76
CA ASP A 210 -8.84 -17.63 10.44
C ASP A 210 -7.99 -18.26 9.32
N CYS A 211 -6.93 -17.59 8.89
CA CYS A 211 -6.06 -18.12 7.84
C CYS A 211 -5.11 -19.18 8.43
N PRO A 212 -5.15 -20.46 7.97
CA PRO A 212 -4.33 -21.54 8.52
C PRO A 212 -2.83 -21.33 8.30
N HIS A 213 -2.47 -20.36 7.45
CA HIS A 213 -1.08 -20.03 7.14
C HIS A 213 -0.55 -18.84 7.94
N VAL A 214 -1.36 -18.31 8.88
CA VAL A 214 -1.00 -17.18 9.75
C VAL A 214 -1.07 -17.62 11.21
N ASP A 215 0.03 -17.52 11.93
CA ASP A 215 0.11 -17.96 13.34
C ASP A 215 -0.21 -16.81 14.31
N GLU A 216 -0.01 -15.55 13.89
CA GLU A 216 -0.27 -14.38 14.72
C GLU A 216 -0.68 -13.18 13.86
N VAL A 217 -1.66 -12.42 14.33
CA VAL A 217 -2.06 -11.14 13.71
C VAL A 217 -1.77 -10.00 14.68
N ILE A 218 -1.01 -9.01 14.21
CA ILE A 218 -0.71 -7.77 14.94
C ILE A 218 -1.41 -6.61 14.26
N LEU A 219 -2.03 -5.74 15.05
CA LEU A 219 -2.76 -4.59 14.54
C LEU A 219 -1.85 -3.36 14.38
N ASP A 220 -1.90 -2.71 13.21
CA ASP A 220 -1.36 -1.36 13.02
C ASP A 220 -2.50 -0.33 13.01
N ASP A 221 -2.96 0.07 14.18
CA ASP A 221 -3.94 1.14 14.31
C ASP A 221 -3.28 2.52 14.11
N LYS A 222 -2.90 2.79 12.88
CA LYS A 222 -2.17 4.01 12.50
C LYS A 222 -2.99 5.30 12.61
N ARG A 223 -4.31 5.21 12.80
CA ARG A 223 -5.18 6.37 13.03
C ARG A 223 -5.53 6.57 14.51
N GLY A 224 -5.34 5.55 15.33
CA GLY A 224 -5.51 5.54 16.79
C GLY A 224 -4.17 5.41 17.52
N ILE A 225 -4.04 4.35 18.33
CA ILE A 225 -2.93 4.17 19.28
C ILE A 225 -1.53 4.10 18.65
N HIS A 226 -1.42 3.72 17.38
CA HIS A 226 -0.15 3.65 16.65
C HIS A 226 0.05 4.86 15.73
N GLY A 227 -0.76 5.93 15.87
CA GLY A 227 -0.60 7.20 15.20
C GLY A 227 0.62 7.98 15.68
N GLY A 228 1.15 8.85 14.81
CA GLY A 228 2.29 9.69 15.13
C GLY A 228 3.60 8.95 15.43
N PRO A 229 4.67 9.67 15.78
CA PRO A 229 5.99 9.09 16.05
C PRO A 229 6.02 8.17 17.29
N GLY A 230 5.36 8.58 18.39
CA GLY A 230 5.33 7.81 19.63
C GLY A 230 4.55 6.49 19.49
N GLY A 231 3.43 6.49 18.74
CA GLY A 231 2.67 5.29 18.44
C GLY A 231 3.44 4.32 17.53
N LEU A 232 4.12 4.86 16.52
CA LEU A 232 5.02 4.10 15.66
C LEU A 232 6.13 3.42 16.48
N TRP A 233 6.74 4.14 17.41
CA TRP A 233 7.82 3.63 18.26
C TRP A 233 7.33 2.52 19.19
N ARG A 234 6.15 2.66 19.80
CA ARG A 234 5.54 1.60 20.63
C ARG A 234 5.33 0.31 19.82
N LEU A 235 4.75 0.45 18.62
CA LEU A 235 4.55 -0.69 17.73
C LEU A 235 5.87 -1.34 17.32
N ALA A 236 6.85 -0.54 16.93
CA ALA A 236 8.18 -1.02 16.57
C ALA A 236 8.85 -1.79 17.72
N ARG A 237 8.75 -1.29 18.96
CA ARG A 237 9.28 -1.96 20.15
C ARG A 237 8.57 -3.31 20.40
N ALA A 238 7.25 -3.35 20.26
CA ALA A 238 6.47 -4.58 20.38
C ALA A 238 6.84 -5.62 19.30
N LEU A 239 7.08 -5.17 18.05
CA LEU A 239 7.57 -6.03 16.98
C LEU A 239 8.99 -6.53 17.24
N ARG A 240 9.88 -5.67 17.74
CA ARG A 240 11.28 -6.03 18.04
C ARG A 240 11.39 -7.13 19.10
N ALA A 241 10.51 -7.13 20.08
CA ALA A 241 10.48 -8.17 21.13
C ALA A 241 10.20 -9.58 20.58
N ARG A 242 9.58 -9.68 19.38
CA ARG A 242 9.27 -10.95 18.71
C ARG A 242 10.43 -11.56 17.93
N ARG A 243 11.52 -10.82 17.73
CA ARG A 243 12.77 -11.29 17.09
C ARG A 243 12.53 -11.92 15.72
N PHE A 244 11.93 -11.19 14.79
CA PHE A 244 11.72 -11.65 13.42
C PHE A 244 13.04 -11.83 12.67
N ASP A 245 13.20 -12.96 11.98
CA ASP A 245 14.33 -13.26 11.10
C ASP A 245 14.15 -12.67 9.71
N LEU A 246 12.89 -12.57 9.28
CA LEU A 246 12.47 -12.15 7.96
C LEU A 246 11.31 -11.17 8.05
N ALA A 247 11.33 -10.14 7.24
CA ALA A 247 10.18 -9.29 6.95
C ALA A 247 9.90 -9.28 5.44
N VAL A 248 8.67 -9.61 5.04
CA VAL A 248 8.18 -9.50 3.67
C VAL A 248 7.20 -8.33 3.60
N ILE A 249 7.46 -7.38 2.70
CA ILE A 249 6.83 -6.06 2.72
C ILE A 249 6.18 -5.79 1.35
N PRO A 250 5.00 -6.35 1.06
CA PRO A 250 4.25 -6.07 -0.17
C PRO A 250 3.78 -4.60 -0.22
N HIS A 251 3.44 -4.02 0.92
CA HIS A 251 3.00 -2.63 1.00
C HIS A 251 4.15 -1.64 0.80
N ARG A 252 4.13 -0.87 -0.29
CA ARG A 252 5.20 0.04 -0.72
C ARG A 252 5.32 1.34 0.09
N SER A 253 4.84 1.36 1.34
CA SER A 253 4.91 2.55 2.19
C SER A 253 6.22 2.63 2.96
N LEU A 254 6.69 3.86 3.18
CA LEU A 254 7.83 4.11 4.06
C LEU A 254 7.58 3.59 5.48
N ARG A 255 6.35 3.74 6.02
CA ARG A 255 5.98 3.27 7.35
C ARG A 255 6.20 1.77 7.51
N SER A 256 5.79 0.95 6.53
CA SER A 256 5.95 -0.51 6.59
C SER A 256 7.43 -0.91 6.57
N ALA A 257 8.22 -0.33 5.69
CA ALA A 257 9.66 -0.58 5.64
C ALA A 257 10.37 -0.13 6.92
N LEU A 258 9.97 1.02 7.48
CA LEU A 258 10.50 1.55 8.72
C LEU A 258 10.16 0.65 9.92
N LEU A 259 8.93 0.16 10.02
CA LEU A 259 8.53 -0.78 11.07
C LEU A 259 9.33 -2.07 11.00
N ALA A 260 9.53 -2.65 9.80
CA ALA A 260 10.35 -3.83 9.61
C ALA A 260 11.82 -3.60 10.02
N TRP A 261 12.36 -2.43 9.72
CA TRP A 261 13.70 -2.04 10.09
C TRP A 261 13.85 -1.83 11.61
N LEU A 262 12.94 -1.09 12.24
CA LEU A 262 12.93 -0.85 13.68
C LEU A 262 12.65 -2.12 14.49
N ALA A 263 11.87 -3.06 13.93
CA ALA A 263 11.67 -4.39 14.49
C ALA A 263 12.95 -5.22 14.53
N GLY A 264 14.00 -4.77 13.81
CA GLY A 264 15.30 -5.44 13.80
C GLY A 264 15.36 -6.68 12.91
N ALA A 265 14.38 -6.89 12.00
CA ALA A 265 14.41 -8.01 11.08
C ALA A 265 15.68 -7.92 10.19
N PRO A 266 16.60 -8.89 10.24
CA PRO A 266 17.86 -8.84 9.51
C PRO A 266 17.65 -8.94 7.99
N ARG A 267 16.61 -9.66 7.56
CA ARG A 267 16.22 -9.76 6.15
C ARG A 267 14.90 -9.08 5.91
N ARG A 268 14.86 -8.12 4.97
CA ARG A 268 13.70 -7.28 4.66
C ARG A 268 13.51 -7.23 3.15
N ILE A 269 12.52 -7.97 2.66
CA ILE A 269 12.22 -8.13 1.24
C ILE A 269 11.04 -7.22 0.89
N GLY A 270 11.18 -6.40 -0.13
CA GLY A 270 10.11 -5.52 -0.62
C GLY A 270 10.40 -5.00 -2.02
N PHE A 271 9.53 -4.15 -2.55
CA PHE A 271 9.69 -3.64 -3.91
C PHE A 271 10.66 -2.45 -3.98
N ASN A 272 11.44 -2.39 -5.07
CA ASN A 272 12.36 -1.28 -5.35
C ASN A 272 11.64 0.07 -5.54
N SER A 273 10.34 0.06 -5.87
CA SER A 273 9.48 1.24 -5.96
C SER A 273 8.92 1.71 -4.60
N SER A 274 9.23 1.00 -3.49
CA SER A 274 8.81 1.41 -2.16
C SER A 274 9.40 2.75 -1.76
N ALA A 275 8.61 3.61 -1.11
CA ALA A 275 9.11 4.83 -0.50
C ALA A 275 10.17 4.59 0.60
N GLY A 276 10.22 3.36 1.13
CA GLY A 276 11.20 2.91 2.13
C GLY A 276 12.24 1.95 1.57
N ARG A 277 12.51 1.94 0.27
CA ARG A 277 13.41 0.96 -0.40
C ARG A 277 14.82 0.88 0.23
N LEU A 278 15.35 1.99 0.75
CA LEU A 278 16.67 2.03 1.39
C LEU A 278 16.73 1.23 2.71
N LEU A 279 15.59 0.95 3.31
CA LEU A 279 15.48 0.14 4.52
C LEU A 279 15.34 -1.36 4.20
N LEU A 280 15.22 -1.72 2.92
CA LEU A 280 15.16 -3.11 2.48
C LEU A 280 16.57 -3.69 2.34
N THR A 281 16.71 -4.99 2.60
CA THR A 281 17.93 -5.74 2.28
C THR A 281 17.86 -6.35 0.90
N ASP A 282 16.64 -6.67 0.47
CA ASP A 282 16.36 -7.30 -0.82
C ASP A 282 15.25 -6.51 -1.52
N ALA A 283 15.64 -5.71 -2.52
CA ALA A 283 14.70 -4.95 -3.34
C ALA A 283 14.35 -5.74 -4.61
N VAL A 284 13.06 -6.04 -4.79
CA VAL A 284 12.53 -6.76 -5.96
C VAL A 284 12.02 -5.73 -6.98
N PRO A 285 12.31 -5.88 -8.27
CA PRO A 285 11.73 -5.02 -9.29
C PRO A 285 10.21 -5.02 -9.26
N PHE A 286 9.63 -3.83 -9.28
CA PHE A 286 8.18 -3.66 -9.38
C PHE A 286 7.79 -3.51 -10.86
N THR A 287 6.74 -4.18 -11.28
CA THR A 287 6.18 -4.02 -12.62
C THR A 287 4.66 -3.91 -12.58
N TRP A 288 4.09 -3.08 -13.44
CA TRP A 288 2.65 -3.00 -13.67
C TRP A 288 2.13 -4.12 -14.60
N LEU A 289 3.01 -4.87 -15.27
CA LEU A 289 2.65 -5.94 -16.21
C LEU A 289 2.16 -7.23 -15.54
N MET A 290 2.08 -7.27 -14.21
CA MET A 290 1.64 -8.42 -13.43
C MET A 290 0.43 -8.05 -12.59
N HIS A 291 -0.42 -9.02 -12.32
CA HIS A 291 -1.47 -8.88 -11.32
C HIS A 291 -0.85 -8.63 -9.93
N ASP A 292 -1.52 -7.87 -9.04
CA ASP A 292 -0.96 -7.50 -7.73
C ASP A 292 -0.70 -8.71 -6.82
N LEU A 293 -1.53 -9.75 -6.92
CA LEU A 293 -1.30 -11.03 -6.28
C LEU A 293 0.03 -11.66 -6.73
N GLU A 294 0.27 -11.73 -8.02
CA GLU A 294 1.51 -12.30 -8.59
C GLU A 294 2.73 -11.45 -8.23
N ARG A 295 2.56 -10.12 -8.21
CA ARG A 295 3.59 -9.19 -7.73
C ARG A 295 3.97 -9.51 -6.28
N ASN A 296 2.98 -9.67 -5.40
CA ASN A 296 3.23 -10.00 -3.99
C ASN A 296 3.99 -11.32 -3.86
N LEU A 297 3.57 -12.35 -4.61
CA LEU A 297 4.27 -13.65 -4.63
C LEU A 297 5.69 -13.55 -5.18
N SER A 298 5.94 -12.65 -6.14
CA SER A 298 7.28 -12.46 -6.71
C SER A 298 8.35 -12.05 -5.69
N LEU A 299 7.94 -11.48 -4.55
CA LEU A 299 8.85 -11.18 -3.44
C LEU A 299 9.55 -12.43 -2.91
N LEU A 300 8.87 -13.58 -2.93
CA LEU A 300 9.39 -14.85 -2.41
C LEU A 300 10.51 -15.46 -3.27
N ARG A 301 10.63 -15.08 -4.55
CA ARG A 301 11.76 -15.51 -5.40
C ARG A 301 13.11 -15.07 -4.84
N ARG A 302 13.14 -14.11 -3.93
CA ARG A 302 14.38 -13.75 -3.19
C ARG A 302 14.70 -14.71 -2.06
N LEU A 303 13.71 -15.49 -1.57
CA LEU A 303 13.93 -16.56 -0.61
C LEU A 303 14.36 -17.84 -1.33
N GLN A 304 13.59 -18.22 -2.33
CA GLN A 304 13.77 -19.44 -3.11
C GLN A 304 13.47 -19.12 -4.58
N PRO A 305 14.50 -18.98 -5.45
CA PRO A 305 14.32 -18.66 -6.87
C PRO A 305 13.45 -19.66 -7.62
N GLU A 306 13.57 -20.94 -7.24
CA GLU A 306 12.84 -22.07 -7.86
C GLU A 306 11.43 -22.28 -7.28
N LEU A 307 10.98 -21.41 -6.36
CA LEU A 307 9.66 -21.54 -5.76
C LEU A 307 8.58 -21.45 -6.85
N ARG A 308 7.80 -22.52 -6.97
CA ARG A 308 6.61 -22.49 -7.80
C ARG A 308 5.53 -21.64 -7.12
N LEU A 309 5.28 -20.48 -7.68
CA LEU A 309 4.18 -19.60 -7.24
C LEU A 309 2.86 -20.23 -7.69
N ARG A 310 1.84 -20.16 -6.84
CA ARG A 310 0.51 -20.75 -7.07
C ARG A 310 -0.58 -19.68 -7.04
N PRO A 311 -0.59 -18.75 -7.99
CA PRO A 311 -1.55 -17.65 -7.99
C PRO A 311 -2.97 -18.12 -8.31
N ASP A 312 -3.11 -19.25 -8.99
CA ASP A 312 -4.36 -19.89 -9.43
C ASP A 312 -5.07 -20.72 -8.36
N GLU A 313 -4.38 -21.08 -7.28
CA GLU A 313 -5.03 -21.71 -6.14
C GLU A 313 -5.91 -20.72 -5.39
N SER A 314 -7.15 -21.13 -5.09
CA SER A 314 -8.14 -20.31 -4.39
C SER A 314 -7.54 -19.70 -3.12
N LEU A 315 -7.83 -18.43 -2.90
CA LEU A 315 -7.53 -17.76 -1.65
C LEU A 315 -8.36 -18.45 -0.58
N TYR A 316 -7.69 -19.08 0.39
CA TYR A 316 -8.41 -19.76 1.47
C TYR A 316 -9.09 -18.71 2.36
N LEU A 317 -10.41 -18.67 2.26
CA LEU A 317 -11.27 -17.95 3.20
C LEU A 317 -12.11 -18.99 3.92
N ALA A 318 -11.66 -19.47 5.08
CA ALA A 318 -12.41 -20.46 5.86
C ALA A 318 -13.84 -19.95 6.13
N PRO A 319 -14.86 -20.77 5.90
CA PRO A 319 -16.22 -20.38 6.28
C PRO A 319 -16.29 -20.35 7.82
N ASP A 320 -16.84 -19.25 8.37
CA ASP A 320 -17.22 -19.17 9.77
C ASP A 320 -18.61 -19.81 9.91
N ALA A 321 -18.72 -20.86 10.73
CA ALA A 321 -19.98 -21.59 10.88
C ALA A 321 -21.11 -20.72 11.48
N ALA A 322 -20.79 -19.86 12.46
CA ALA A 322 -21.76 -18.98 13.08
C ALA A 322 -22.21 -17.88 12.11
N ALA A 323 -21.28 -17.24 11.41
CA ALA A 323 -21.60 -16.27 10.37
C ALA A 323 -22.40 -16.89 9.22
N THR A 324 -22.08 -18.13 8.83
CA THR A 324 -22.84 -18.86 7.80
C THR A 324 -24.28 -19.14 8.25
N ALA A 325 -24.49 -19.59 9.49
CA ALA A 325 -25.82 -19.80 10.05
C ALA A 325 -26.62 -18.48 10.10
N ALA A 326 -26.00 -17.39 10.56
CA ALA A 326 -26.64 -16.07 10.61
C ALA A 326 -27.06 -15.56 9.22
N VAL A 327 -26.18 -15.72 8.22
CA VAL A 327 -26.48 -15.33 6.83
C VAL A 327 -27.62 -16.16 6.26
N ASN A 328 -27.61 -17.48 6.46
CA ASN A 328 -28.68 -18.35 5.97
C ASN A 328 -30.04 -18.05 6.64
N ALA A 329 -30.05 -17.79 7.95
CA ALA A 329 -31.25 -17.37 8.68
C ALA A 329 -31.82 -16.06 8.09
N ARG A 330 -30.98 -15.06 7.87
CA ARG A 330 -31.40 -13.77 7.28
C ARG A 330 -31.91 -13.92 5.84
N LEU A 331 -31.28 -14.76 5.04
CA LEU A 331 -31.76 -15.05 3.69
C LEU A 331 -33.14 -15.72 3.73
N ALA A 332 -33.38 -16.64 4.66
CA ALA A 332 -34.66 -17.29 4.85
C ALA A 332 -35.75 -16.29 5.32
N GLU A 333 -35.43 -15.38 6.25
CA GLU A 333 -36.29 -14.27 6.69
C GLU A 333 -36.68 -13.35 5.52
N ASP A 334 -35.72 -13.09 4.60
CA ASP A 334 -35.95 -12.30 3.37
C ASP A 334 -36.64 -13.11 2.26
N GLY A 335 -37.12 -14.33 2.54
CA GLY A 335 -37.81 -15.20 1.59
C GLY A 335 -36.95 -15.79 0.48
N VAL A 336 -35.66 -15.97 0.73
CA VAL A 336 -34.74 -16.62 -0.20
C VAL A 336 -34.66 -18.13 0.14
N PRO A 337 -35.13 -19.02 -0.74
CA PRO A 337 -35.03 -20.46 -0.47
C PRO A 337 -33.57 -20.95 -0.49
N PRO A 338 -33.26 -22.08 0.20
CA PRO A 338 -31.91 -22.62 0.24
C PRO A 338 -31.28 -22.84 -1.15
N GLU A 339 -32.06 -23.33 -2.12
CA GLU A 339 -31.65 -23.57 -3.51
C GLU A 339 -31.77 -22.32 -4.40
N GLY A 340 -32.20 -21.19 -3.86
CA GLY A 340 -32.42 -19.97 -4.64
C GLY A 340 -31.11 -19.42 -5.20
N THR A 341 -31.11 -19.09 -6.49
CA THR A 341 -29.97 -18.42 -7.13
C THR A 341 -29.85 -17.00 -6.59
N VAL A 342 -28.80 -16.74 -5.82
CA VAL A 342 -28.51 -15.43 -5.20
C VAL A 342 -27.44 -14.70 -5.99
N VAL A 343 -27.73 -13.46 -6.40
CA VAL A 343 -26.75 -12.56 -7.04
C VAL A 343 -26.44 -11.41 -6.12
N GLY A 344 -25.17 -11.27 -5.75
CA GLY A 344 -24.67 -10.13 -4.99
C GLY A 344 -24.40 -8.94 -5.90
N VAL A 345 -24.81 -7.75 -5.51
CA VAL A 345 -24.54 -6.52 -6.26
C VAL A 345 -23.94 -5.46 -5.34
N HIS A 346 -22.74 -4.98 -5.68
CA HIS A 346 -22.10 -3.87 -4.98
C HIS A 346 -22.00 -2.64 -5.88
N ALA A 347 -22.90 -1.70 -5.67
CA ALA A 347 -23.00 -0.47 -6.46
C ALA A 347 -22.04 0.64 -6.00
N GLY A 348 -21.41 0.49 -4.84
CA GLY A 348 -20.50 1.46 -4.26
C GLY A 348 -19.09 1.42 -4.84
N ALA A 349 -18.31 2.42 -4.53
CA ALA A 349 -16.84 2.46 -4.64
C ALA A 349 -16.30 3.65 -3.84
N ALA A 350 -15.05 3.57 -3.40
CA ALA A 350 -14.39 4.67 -2.68
C ALA A 350 -14.29 5.96 -3.51
N TRP A 351 -14.14 5.82 -4.82
CA TRP A 351 -14.04 6.93 -5.77
C TRP A 351 -15.27 7.03 -6.65
N ALA A 352 -15.85 8.23 -6.74
CA ALA A 352 -17.08 8.44 -7.49
C ALA A 352 -16.97 8.07 -8.98
N THR A 353 -15.81 8.28 -9.58
CA THR A 353 -15.59 7.93 -11.00
C THR A 353 -15.53 6.42 -11.27
N LYS A 354 -15.42 5.58 -10.23
CA LYS A 354 -15.51 4.12 -10.37
C LYS A 354 -16.95 3.59 -10.27
N ARG A 355 -17.93 4.43 -9.95
CA ARG A 355 -19.31 4.00 -9.75
C ARG A 355 -20.06 3.99 -11.07
N TRP A 356 -20.56 2.84 -11.44
CA TRP A 356 -21.52 2.75 -12.55
C TRP A 356 -22.82 3.45 -12.17
N PRO A 357 -23.56 4.07 -13.11
CA PRO A 357 -24.78 4.82 -12.81
C PRO A 357 -25.81 4.03 -12.00
N ALA A 358 -26.36 4.66 -10.97
CA ALA A 358 -27.29 3.99 -10.02
C ALA A 358 -28.57 3.50 -10.70
N GLU A 359 -29.09 4.27 -11.67
CA GLU A 359 -30.24 3.92 -12.48
C GLU A 359 -30.03 2.66 -13.30
N ARG A 360 -28.81 2.40 -13.77
CA ARG A 360 -28.46 1.20 -14.50
C ARG A 360 -28.32 -0.02 -13.58
N PHE A 361 -27.79 0.17 -12.36
CA PHE A 361 -27.82 -0.88 -11.35
C PHE A 361 -29.27 -1.24 -10.98
N ALA A 362 -30.17 -0.26 -10.82
CA ALA A 362 -31.57 -0.51 -10.54
C ALA A 362 -32.25 -1.30 -11.66
N GLU A 363 -32.01 -0.91 -12.90
CA GLU A 363 -32.52 -1.61 -14.08
C GLU A 363 -31.98 -3.05 -14.16
N LEU A 364 -30.67 -3.25 -13.97
CA LEU A 364 -30.03 -4.56 -13.93
C LEU A 364 -30.64 -5.45 -12.85
N CYS A 365 -30.77 -4.97 -11.62
CA CYS A 365 -31.38 -5.69 -10.50
C CYS A 365 -32.83 -6.09 -10.80
N ARG A 366 -33.62 -5.21 -11.38
CA ARG A 366 -35.00 -5.50 -11.77
C ARG A 366 -35.07 -6.63 -12.81
N ARG A 367 -34.18 -6.61 -13.82
CA ARG A 367 -34.12 -7.64 -14.87
C ARG A 367 -33.66 -9.01 -14.33
N LEU A 368 -32.65 -9.03 -13.48
CA LEU A 368 -32.17 -10.25 -12.83
C LEU A 368 -33.29 -10.87 -11.96
N ARG A 369 -34.04 -10.05 -11.22
CA ARG A 369 -35.21 -10.53 -10.46
C ARG A 369 -36.33 -11.06 -11.35
N ALA A 370 -36.63 -10.40 -12.45
CA ALA A 370 -37.60 -10.86 -13.43
C ALA A 370 -37.18 -12.21 -14.05
N ALA A 371 -35.89 -12.50 -14.12
CA ALA A 371 -35.34 -13.80 -14.53
C ALA A 371 -35.31 -14.86 -13.40
N GLY A 372 -35.97 -14.61 -12.26
CA GLY A 372 -36.11 -15.57 -11.15
C GLY A 372 -34.98 -15.55 -10.12
N MET A 373 -33.98 -14.68 -10.25
CA MET A 373 -32.86 -14.60 -9.31
C MET A 373 -33.20 -13.74 -8.10
N ARG A 374 -32.61 -14.04 -6.96
CA ARG A 374 -32.64 -13.21 -5.77
C ARG A 374 -31.46 -12.26 -5.78
N VAL A 375 -31.70 -10.96 -5.72
CA VAL A 375 -30.64 -9.94 -5.78
C VAL A 375 -30.46 -9.32 -4.41
N VAL A 376 -29.24 -9.35 -3.88
CA VAL A 376 -28.83 -8.77 -2.61
C VAL A 376 -27.86 -7.63 -2.87
N LEU A 377 -28.22 -6.40 -2.48
CA LEU A 377 -27.35 -5.24 -2.51
C LEU A 377 -26.43 -5.25 -1.31
N LEU A 378 -25.14 -5.09 -1.56
CA LEU A 378 -24.08 -5.10 -0.58
C LEU A 378 -23.37 -3.74 -0.55
N GLY A 379 -22.83 -3.38 0.60
CA GLY A 379 -22.07 -2.14 0.73
C GLY A 379 -21.80 -1.75 2.17
N ALA A 380 -20.94 -0.77 2.35
CA ALA A 380 -20.68 -0.17 3.66
C ALA A 380 -21.86 0.72 4.10
N ALA A 381 -21.97 1.01 5.39
CA ALA A 381 -23.00 1.90 5.94
C ALA A 381 -23.01 3.30 5.28
N SER A 382 -21.87 3.78 4.80
CA SER A 382 -21.75 5.04 4.07
C SER A 382 -22.41 5.03 2.67
N GLU A 383 -22.79 3.84 2.16
CA GLU A 383 -23.39 3.64 0.84
C GLU A 383 -24.91 3.42 0.92
N ARG A 384 -25.51 3.49 2.12
CA ARG A 384 -26.95 3.25 2.35
C ARG A 384 -27.86 4.09 1.46
N THR A 385 -27.57 5.38 1.32
CA THR A 385 -28.41 6.28 0.50
C THR A 385 -28.44 5.82 -0.96
N LEU A 386 -27.30 5.44 -1.52
CA LEU A 386 -27.19 4.91 -2.88
C LEU A 386 -27.96 3.61 -3.04
N CYS A 387 -27.70 2.64 -2.16
CA CYS A 387 -28.28 1.29 -2.27
C CYS A 387 -29.78 1.29 -1.97
N ALA A 388 -30.24 2.09 -0.99
CA ALA A 388 -31.68 2.23 -0.72
C ALA A 388 -32.46 2.80 -1.92
N GLY A 389 -31.86 3.71 -2.71
CA GLY A 389 -32.45 4.19 -3.96
C GLY A 389 -32.58 3.07 -4.99
N ILE A 390 -31.54 2.27 -5.17
CA ILE A 390 -31.51 1.12 -6.09
C ILE A 390 -32.52 0.05 -5.63
N ALA A 391 -32.54 -0.30 -4.33
CA ALA A 391 -33.45 -1.27 -3.76
C ALA A 391 -34.91 -0.90 -4.01
N ARG A 392 -35.27 0.36 -3.75
CA ARG A 392 -36.63 0.89 -3.94
C ARG A 392 -37.07 0.82 -5.41
N ALA A 393 -36.17 1.12 -6.33
CA ALA A 393 -36.47 1.13 -7.76
C ALA A 393 -36.50 -0.29 -8.37
N SER A 394 -35.84 -1.27 -7.75
CA SER A 394 -35.67 -2.62 -8.32
C SER A 394 -36.37 -3.72 -7.50
N GLY A 395 -36.68 -3.47 -6.23
CA GLY A 395 -37.15 -4.48 -5.27
C GLY A 395 -36.08 -5.46 -4.82
N ALA A 396 -34.77 -5.16 -5.03
CA ALA A 396 -33.66 -5.96 -4.53
C ALA A 396 -33.57 -5.90 -2.99
N LEU A 397 -33.06 -6.94 -2.35
CA LEU A 397 -32.83 -6.99 -0.91
C LEU A 397 -31.68 -6.04 -0.54
N ASP A 398 -31.90 -5.13 0.41
CA ASP A 398 -30.86 -4.17 0.83
C ASP A 398 -30.16 -4.63 2.13
N TRP A 399 -28.96 -5.18 1.99
CA TRP A 399 -28.11 -5.57 3.10
C TRP A 399 -26.98 -4.56 3.36
N THR A 400 -27.05 -3.38 2.78
CA THR A 400 -26.01 -2.35 2.89
C THR A 400 -25.80 -1.91 4.34
N GLY A 401 -24.56 -2.06 4.84
CA GLY A 401 -24.19 -1.75 6.22
C GLY A 401 -24.84 -2.66 7.27
N ARG A 402 -25.32 -3.83 6.88
CA ARG A 402 -25.97 -4.84 7.75
C ARG A 402 -25.12 -6.10 7.91
N THR A 403 -23.96 -6.17 7.28
CA THR A 403 -23.01 -7.27 7.39
C THR A 403 -21.67 -6.77 7.92
N ASP A 404 -21.07 -7.51 8.81
CA ASP A 404 -19.65 -7.40 9.11
C ASP A 404 -18.82 -8.15 8.06
N LEU A 405 -17.48 -8.21 8.24
CA LEU A 405 -16.62 -8.85 7.29
C LEU A 405 -16.78 -10.38 7.27
N MET A 406 -17.11 -11.01 8.42
CA MET A 406 -17.29 -12.46 8.52
C MET A 406 -18.62 -12.89 7.90
N GLU A 407 -19.69 -12.14 8.16
CA GLU A 407 -20.99 -12.34 7.50
C GLU A 407 -20.89 -12.08 5.99
N LEU A 408 -20.13 -11.04 5.56
CA LEU A 408 -19.92 -10.77 4.14
C LEU A 408 -19.18 -11.92 3.45
N LYS A 409 -18.18 -12.50 4.11
CA LYS A 409 -17.45 -13.68 3.64
C LYS A 409 -18.37 -14.91 3.56
N ALA A 410 -19.19 -15.16 4.58
CA ALA A 410 -20.16 -16.24 4.58
C ALA A 410 -21.19 -16.07 3.45
N LEU A 411 -21.68 -14.85 3.23
CA LEU A 411 -22.59 -14.55 2.13
C LEU A 411 -21.96 -14.84 0.75
N MET A 412 -20.65 -14.60 0.58
CA MET A 412 -19.97 -14.97 -0.68
C MET A 412 -20.19 -16.44 -1.02
N GLY A 413 -20.16 -17.35 -0.03
CA GLY A 413 -20.43 -18.80 -0.25
C GLY A 413 -21.85 -19.13 -0.71
N ARG A 414 -22.78 -18.17 -0.64
CA ARG A 414 -24.18 -18.30 -1.07
C ARG A 414 -24.44 -17.67 -2.44
N LEU A 415 -23.48 -16.92 -2.98
CA LEU A 415 -23.66 -16.20 -4.24
C LEU A 415 -23.32 -17.08 -5.44
N ALA A 416 -24.23 -17.16 -6.41
CA ALA A 416 -23.94 -17.71 -7.73
C ALA A 416 -23.13 -16.73 -8.59
N LEU A 417 -23.24 -15.44 -8.34
CA LEU A 417 -22.55 -14.37 -9.06
C LEU A 417 -22.40 -13.14 -8.19
N MET A 418 -21.25 -12.47 -8.30
CA MET A 418 -21.05 -11.12 -7.76
C MET A 418 -20.91 -10.11 -8.90
N ILE A 419 -21.71 -9.05 -8.90
CA ILE A 419 -21.60 -7.93 -9.84
C ILE A 419 -21.15 -6.70 -9.07
N THR A 420 -20.06 -6.06 -9.49
CA THR A 420 -19.43 -5.01 -8.68
C THR A 420 -18.65 -4.01 -9.52
N ASN A 421 -18.50 -2.79 -9.02
CA ASN A 421 -17.46 -1.88 -9.51
C ASN A 421 -16.07 -2.36 -9.08
N ASP A 422 -15.01 -1.79 -9.65
CA ASP A 422 -13.61 -1.98 -9.19
C ASP A 422 -13.46 -1.49 -7.73
N SER A 423 -13.58 -2.42 -6.77
CA SER A 423 -13.66 -2.14 -5.33
C SER A 423 -13.24 -3.34 -4.46
N GLY A 424 -13.14 -3.14 -3.14
CA GLY A 424 -12.75 -4.20 -2.19
C GLY A 424 -13.60 -5.47 -2.24
N PRO A 425 -14.95 -5.39 -2.26
CA PRO A 425 -15.83 -6.57 -2.40
C PRO A 425 -15.59 -7.42 -3.64
N MET A 426 -15.09 -6.85 -4.74
CA MET A 426 -14.66 -7.58 -5.93
C MET A 426 -13.57 -8.61 -5.60
N HIS A 427 -12.55 -8.18 -4.88
CA HIS A 427 -11.46 -9.06 -4.47
C HIS A 427 -11.92 -10.11 -3.47
N LEU A 428 -12.87 -9.77 -2.57
CA LEU A 428 -13.43 -10.72 -1.63
C LEU A 428 -14.21 -11.83 -2.34
N ALA A 429 -15.06 -11.48 -3.31
CA ALA A 429 -15.81 -12.44 -4.11
C ALA A 429 -14.88 -13.36 -4.91
N ALA A 430 -13.90 -12.78 -5.60
CA ALA A 430 -12.90 -13.56 -6.34
C ALA A 430 -12.09 -14.50 -5.41
N ALA A 431 -11.72 -14.02 -4.22
CA ALA A 431 -11.01 -14.78 -3.20
C ALA A 431 -11.85 -15.95 -2.65
N ALA A 432 -13.17 -15.76 -2.53
CA ALA A 432 -14.10 -16.80 -2.11
C ALA A 432 -14.47 -17.78 -3.26
N GLY A 433 -13.90 -17.59 -4.44
CA GLY A 433 -14.19 -18.42 -5.61
C GLY A 433 -15.55 -18.13 -6.27
N VAL A 434 -16.22 -17.03 -5.93
CA VAL A 434 -17.48 -16.62 -6.55
C VAL A 434 -17.22 -16.04 -7.94
N PRO A 435 -17.91 -16.50 -8.98
CA PRO A 435 -17.86 -15.84 -10.27
C PRO A 435 -18.12 -14.35 -10.13
N THR A 436 -17.21 -13.52 -10.63
CA THR A 436 -17.27 -12.07 -10.40
C THR A 436 -17.30 -11.31 -11.72
N LEU A 437 -18.35 -10.51 -11.92
CA LEU A 437 -18.48 -9.58 -13.03
C LEU A 437 -18.15 -8.18 -12.55
N ALA A 438 -16.99 -7.66 -12.96
CA ALA A 438 -16.45 -6.39 -12.51
C ALA A 438 -16.59 -5.31 -13.58
N LEU A 439 -17.04 -4.11 -13.18
CA LEU A 439 -17.23 -2.95 -14.07
C LEU A 439 -16.07 -1.97 -13.87
N PHE A 440 -15.28 -1.79 -14.93
CA PHE A 440 -14.07 -0.96 -14.89
C PHE A 440 -14.23 0.32 -15.71
N GLY A 441 -14.10 1.45 -15.05
CA GLY A 441 -14.19 2.78 -15.67
C GLY A 441 -12.82 3.47 -15.79
N PRO A 442 -12.43 4.34 -14.82
CA PRO A 442 -11.22 5.16 -14.89
C PRO A 442 -9.91 4.36 -14.73
N THR A 443 -9.99 3.19 -14.19
CA THR A 443 -8.90 2.20 -14.03
C THR A 443 -9.00 1.13 -15.12
N THR A 444 -7.90 0.41 -15.39
CA THR A 444 -7.84 -0.63 -16.43
C THR A 444 -7.25 -1.92 -15.87
N ARG A 445 -7.46 -3.03 -16.58
CA ARG A 445 -6.92 -4.36 -16.20
C ARG A 445 -5.38 -4.35 -16.10
N GLU A 446 -4.70 -3.56 -16.93
CA GLU A 446 -3.24 -3.45 -16.98
C GLU A 446 -2.63 -2.92 -15.69
N LEU A 447 -3.43 -2.25 -14.83
CA LEU A 447 -2.99 -1.88 -13.49
C LEU A 447 -2.84 -3.07 -12.54
N GLY A 448 -3.35 -4.26 -12.93
CA GLY A 448 -3.16 -5.50 -12.21
C GLY A 448 -4.05 -5.68 -10.98
N PHE A 449 -5.21 -5.02 -10.92
CA PHE A 449 -6.18 -5.12 -9.81
C PHE A 449 -7.54 -5.66 -10.26
N PHE A 450 -7.60 -6.39 -11.36
CA PHE A 450 -8.83 -7.07 -11.78
C PHE A 450 -9.14 -8.29 -10.88
N PRO A 451 -10.37 -8.83 -10.87
CA PRO A 451 -10.69 -10.03 -10.10
C PRO A 451 -9.91 -11.23 -10.64
N TYR A 452 -9.06 -11.84 -9.79
CA TYR A 452 -8.17 -12.93 -10.18
C TYR A 452 -8.93 -14.24 -10.30
N GLY A 453 -8.68 -15.00 -11.37
CA GLY A 453 -9.28 -16.32 -11.61
C GLY A 453 -10.09 -16.40 -12.91
N ALA A 454 -10.12 -17.58 -13.51
CA ALA A 454 -10.69 -17.83 -14.84
C ALA A 454 -12.21 -17.61 -14.90
N ARG A 455 -12.94 -17.81 -13.77
CA ARG A 455 -14.40 -17.61 -13.71
C ARG A 455 -14.82 -16.15 -13.61
N ASN A 456 -13.87 -15.22 -13.60
CA ASN A 456 -14.13 -13.78 -13.44
C ASN A 456 -14.10 -13.06 -14.78
N ARG A 457 -14.90 -12.02 -14.91
CA ARG A 457 -15.00 -11.21 -16.11
C ARG A 457 -14.95 -9.72 -15.75
N VAL A 458 -14.28 -8.95 -16.62
CA VAL A 458 -14.26 -7.48 -16.54
C VAL A 458 -15.01 -6.95 -17.77
N VAL A 459 -15.92 -6.00 -17.53
CA VAL A 459 -16.57 -5.19 -18.56
C VAL A 459 -15.94 -3.81 -18.53
N GLU A 460 -15.36 -3.40 -19.63
CA GLU A 460 -14.71 -2.11 -19.82
C GLU A 460 -14.68 -1.71 -21.28
N HIS A 461 -14.61 -0.41 -21.55
CA HIS A 461 -14.49 0.11 -22.91
C HIS A 461 -13.21 0.91 -23.08
N GLU A 462 -12.53 0.72 -24.20
CA GLU A 462 -11.31 1.45 -24.54
C GLU A 462 -11.62 2.92 -24.82
N LEU A 463 -10.87 3.80 -24.15
CA LEU A 463 -10.92 5.25 -24.34
C LEU A 463 -9.52 5.81 -24.17
N ALA A 464 -9.14 6.75 -25.03
CA ALA A 464 -7.82 7.39 -25.00
C ALA A 464 -7.49 8.10 -23.67
N CYS A 465 -8.51 8.42 -22.86
CA CYS A 465 -8.33 9.03 -21.54
C CYS A 465 -8.09 8.02 -20.41
N ARG A 466 -8.11 6.70 -20.67
CA ARG A 466 -7.89 5.67 -19.67
C ARG A 466 -6.47 5.11 -19.73
N PRO A 467 -5.88 4.73 -18.55
CA PRO A 467 -6.37 5.00 -17.20
C PRO A 467 -6.23 6.47 -16.80
N CYS A 468 -7.29 7.07 -16.20
CA CYS A 468 -7.24 8.46 -15.74
C CYS A 468 -6.42 8.64 -14.45
N SER A 469 -6.32 7.59 -13.66
CA SER A 469 -5.54 7.54 -12.41
C SER A 469 -5.33 6.09 -11.96
N LEU A 470 -4.45 5.89 -11.00
CA LEU A 470 -4.21 4.57 -10.40
C LEU A 470 -5.38 4.09 -9.52
N HIS A 471 -6.20 4.99 -9.00
CA HIS A 471 -7.21 4.67 -7.97
C HIS A 471 -8.63 5.19 -8.28
N GLY A 472 -8.82 5.95 -9.33
CA GLY A 472 -10.03 6.75 -9.58
C GLY A 472 -9.92 8.17 -9.01
N THR A 473 -10.93 8.99 -9.25
CA THR A 473 -11.00 10.41 -8.86
C THR A 473 -12.41 10.77 -8.35
N ARG A 474 -12.56 11.94 -7.72
CA ARG A 474 -13.87 12.43 -7.29
C ARG A 474 -14.73 12.89 -8.46
N VAL A 475 -14.10 13.46 -9.50
CA VAL A 475 -14.76 13.99 -10.69
C VAL A 475 -14.01 13.50 -11.92
N CYS A 476 -14.70 13.19 -13.00
CA CYS A 476 -14.08 12.78 -14.26
C CYS A 476 -13.18 13.90 -14.80
N PRO A 477 -11.86 13.69 -14.96
CA PRO A 477 -10.97 14.73 -15.46
C PRO A 477 -11.31 15.21 -16.86
N ALA A 478 -11.90 14.36 -17.70
CA ALA A 478 -12.34 14.69 -19.06
C ALA A 478 -13.81 15.17 -19.12
N GLY A 479 -14.52 15.24 -18.00
CA GLY A 479 -15.89 15.74 -17.90
C GLY A 479 -17.00 14.82 -18.44
N HIS A 480 -16.69 13.91 -19.35
CA HIS A 480 -17.72 13.15 -20.10
C HIS A 480 -18.18 11.85 -19.43
N PHE A 481 -17.35 11.26 -18.56
CA PHE A 481 -17.63 10.00 -17.84
C PHE A 481 -18.02 8.80 -18.73
N LEU A 482 -17.55 8.80 -20.01
CA LEU A 482 -17.91 7.80 -21.01
C LEU A 482 -17.46 6.38 -20.61
N CYS A 483 -16.35 6.23 -19.89
CA CYS A 483 -15.85 4.92 -19.47
C CYS A 483 -16.87 4.11 -18.66
N MET A 484 -17.77 4.76 -17.93
CA MET A 484 -18.88 4.10 -17.22
C MET A 484 -20.21 4.21 -18.00
N ARG A 485 -20.39 5.27 -18.77
CA ARG A 485 -21.63 5.46 -19.53
C ARG A 485 -21.75 4.56 -20.76
N LEU A 486 -20.66 4.09 -21.34
CA LEU A 486 -20.68 3.14 -22.46
C LEU A 486 -21.00 1.72 -22.02
N ILE A 487 -20.70 1.34 -20.78
CA ILE A 487 -21.11 0.07 -20.21
C ILE A 487 -22.66 0.09 -20.12
N THR A 488 -23.34 -0.67 -20.96
CA THR A 488 -24.80 -0.70 -21.02
C THR A 488 -25.39 -1.73 -20.06
N THR A 489 -26.66 -1.55 -19.68
CA THR A 489 -27.36 -2.55 -18.86
C THR A 489 -27.54 -3.87 -19.61
N ASP A 490 -27.78 -3.82 -20.93
CA ASP A 490 -27.90 -4.99 -21.78
C ASP A 490 -26.63 -5.84 -21.80
N GLU A 491 -25.49 -5.21 -21.95
CA GLU A 491 -24.18 -5.85 -21.94
C GLU A 491 -23.91 -6.55 -20.59
N VAL A 492 -24.09 -5.83 -19.47
CA VAL A 492 -23.88 -6.38 -18.13
C VAL A 492 -24.87 -7.53 -17.84
N TYR A 493 -26.12 -7.39 -18.23
CA TYR A 493 -27.16 -8.41 -18.05
C TYR A 493 -26.84 -9.67 -18.86
N ALA A 494 -26.44 -9.54 -20.14
CA ALA A 494 -26.05 -10.67 -20.97
C ALA A 494 -24.88 -11.45 -20.36
N HIS A 495 -23.85 -10.74 -19.89
CA HIS A 495 -22.73 -11.36 -19.20
C HIS A 495 -23.13 -12.04 -17.89
N ALA A 496 -24.00 -11.41 -17.09
CA ALA A 496 -24.49 -11.99 -15.86
C ALA A 496 -25.23 -13.32 -16.10
N LEU A 497 -26.13 -13.37 -17.08
CA LEU A 497 -26.86 -14.58 -17.43
C LEU A 497 -25.93 -15.71 -17.91
N ALA A 498 -24.94 -15.37 -18.74
CA ALA A 498 -23.96 -16.35 -19.22
C ALA A 498 -23.13 -16.93 -18.08
N MET A 499 -22.72 -16.10 -17.11
CA MET A 499 -21.90 -16.53 -15.96
C MET A 499 -22.70 -17.38 -14.96
N VAL A 500 -23.98 -17.08 -14.75
CA VAL A 500 -24.86 -17.89 -13.84
C VAL A 500 -25.17 -19.24 -14.43
N LYS A 501 -25.28 -19.35 -15.77
CA LYS A 501 -25.61 -20.60 -16.47
C LYS A 501 -24.40 -21.50 -16.74
N ALA A 502 -23.17 -20.98 -16.62
CA ALA A 502 -21.99 -21.77 -16.89
C ALA A 502 -21.83 -22.88 -15.82
N PRO A 503 -21.73 -24.18 -16.20
CA PRO A 503 -21.53 -25.24 -15.24
C PRO A 503 -20.19 -25.08 -14.51
N GLU A 504 -20.16 -25.50 -13.25
CA GLU A 504 -18.91 -25.59 -12.49
C GLU A 504 -17.97 -26.58 -13.22
N GLY A 505 -16.89 -26.05 -13.81
CA GLY A 505 -15.85 -26.90 -14.44
C GLY A 505 -15.48 -26.60 -15.89
N GLN A 506 -16.12 -25.64 -16.56
CA GLN A 506 -15.74 -25.20 -17.91
C GLN A 506 -15.35 -23.73 -17.92
N ALA A 507 -14.11 -23.41 -17.51
CA ALA A 507 -13.45 -22.14 -17.75
C ALA A 507 -11.93 -22.35 -17.90
#